data_657382ae24a54306dec9a343ffc9f9c5
#
_entry.id   657382ae24a54306dec9a343ffc9f9c5
#
_cell.length_a   1.000
_cell.length_b   1.000
_cell.length_c   1.000
_cell.angle_alpha   90.00
_cell.angle_beta   90.00
_cell.angle_gamma   90.00
#
_symmetry.space_group_name_H-M   'P 1'
#
loop_
_entity.id
_entity.type
_entity.pdbx_description
1 polymer ?
#
loop_
_entity_poly.entity_id
_entity_poly.type
_entity_poly.pdbx_seq_one_letter_code
_entity_poly.pdbx_strand_id
1 'polypeptide(L)'
;YLKNTLGVTDPQVLHMARNSGLDWSNSGTELLTIAEAKECGALGFAPVPVYDENNPYIYHFPDGNAGVARALVKKLIPQVAAGDTADALVTARFDYSQLDRASNPVRIRLNSTAVDVHHVGDPSSSQAVTISYIQNNQAHRVSAKNVIMACYNMMIPHIVSDLPSHQAEALGQQMKSPLIYTTVGLRHWRAFKEQGIGMAMCPGNRHQAVLMDFPVSLGDYQYTQSPDDPCIIQMISCPYGETLGESAAEQYKQARYTMLGRDFSDYEADIRTHLSGLLGAKQFDFDRDVASITVNRWAHGYAVAGPGDSAAVGRQPFGRITIANSDSAPAADAIEAMVKGDITVSPLQDYFGDAA
;
A
#
# COMPACT_ATOMS: atom_id res chain seq x y z
N TYR A 1 17.48 4.90 -23.26
CA TYR A 1 17.12 3.88 -24.23
C TYR A 1 16.26 4.46 -25.34
N LEU A 2 15.04 5.04 -25.07
CA LEU A 2 14.14 5.57 -26.07
C LEU A 2 14.83 6.59 -27.00
N LYS A 3 15.53 7.59 -26.41
CA LYS A 3 16.24 8.62 -27.17
C LYS A 3 17.47 8.06 -27.90
N ASN A 4 18.33 7.37 -27.17
CA ASN A 4 19.68 7.07 -27.64
C ASN A 4 19.75 5.77 -28.46
N THR A 5 18.81 4.83 -28.26
CA THR A 5 18.81 3.53 -28.93
C THR A 5 17.70 3.44 -29.97
N LEU A 6 16.48 3.87 -29.62
CA LEU A 6 15.32 3.83 -30.54
C LEU A 6 15.13 5.11 -31.35
N GLY A 7 15.88 6.17 -31.08
CA GLY A 7 15.82 7.43 -31.83
C GLY A 7 14.53 8.23 -31.62
N VAL A 8 13.81 8.01 -30.53
CA VAL A 8 12.57 8.76 -30.23
C VAL A 8 12.92 10.18 -29.82
N THR A 9 12.46 11.16 -30.59
CA THR A 9 12.74 12.59 -30.36
C THR A 9 11.50 13.42 -30.02
N ASP A 10 10.31 12.88 -30.26
CA ASP A 10 9.04 13.58 -29.97
C ASP A 10 8.84 13.75 -28.45
N PRO A 11 8.71 15.00 -27.96
CA PRO A 11 8.56 15.29 -26.54
C PRO A 11 7.28 14.71 -25.95
N GLN A 12 6.19 14.62 -26.72
CA GLN A 12 4.92 14.07 -26.22
C GLN A 12 5.01 12.57 -26.02
N VAL A 13 5.68 11.87 -26.95
CA VAL A 13 5.94 10.43 -26.84
C VAL A 13 6.83 10.13 -25.62
N LEU A 14 7.87 10.95 -25.40
CA LEU A 14 8.74 10.82 -24.26
C LEU A 14 8.02 11.10 -22.93
N HIS A 15 7.14 12.10 -22.90
CA HIS A 15 6.30 12.39 -21.75
C HIS A 15 5.33 11.25 -21.46
N MET A 16 4.67 10.73 -22.50
CA MET A 16 3.79 9.57 -22.37
C MET A 16 4.56 8.34 -21.86
N ALA A 17 5.77 8.10 -22.38
CA ALA A 17 6.62 7.00 -21.97
C ALA A 17 7.03 7.08 -20.50
N ARG A 18 7.21 8.30 -19.96
CA ARG A 18 7.56 8.53 -18.56
C ARG A 18 6.53 7.93 -17.60
N ASN A 19 5.29 7.86 -18.02
CA ASN A 19 4.16 7.33 -17.25
C ASN A 19 3.84 5.85 -17.51
N SER A 20 4.60 5.16 -18.36
CA SER A 20 4.23 3.82 -18.82
C SER A 20 4.59 2.68 -17.87
N GLY A 21 5.37 2.92 -16.84
CA GLY A 21 5.79 1.89 -15.85
C GLY A 21 5.13 2.02 -14.48
N LEU A 22 3.99 2.66 -14.39
CA LEU A 22 3.43 3.24 -13.18
C LEU A 22 3.16 2.31 -12.03
N ASP A 23 2.48 1.21 -12.30
CA ASP A 23 1.99 0.32 -11.25
C ASP A 23 3.10 -0.57 -10.69
N TRP A 24 4.17 -0.73 -11.45
CA TRP A 24 5.30 -1.57 -11.08
C TRP A 24 6.34 -0.83 -10.22
N SER A 25 6.66 0.40 -10.59
CA SER A 25 7.77 1.14 -9.97
C SER A 25 7.32 2.36 -9.17
N ASN A 26 6.09 2.84 -9.39
CA ASN A 26 5.59 4.10 -8.83
C ASN A 26 6.54 5.29 -9.03
N SER A 27 7.24 5.32 -10.15
CA SER A 27 8.20 6.36 -10.51
C SER A 27 8.16 6.66 -12.00
N GLY A 28 8.72 7.79 -12.41
CA GLY A 28 8.97 8.04 -13.82
C GLY A 28 9.93 7.00 -14.39
N THR A 29 9.71 6.59 -15.64
CA THR A 29 10.55 5.55 -16.30
C THR A 29 12.01 5.92 -16.43
N GLU A 30 12.38 7.19 -16.29
CA GLU A 30 13.78 7.65 -16.23
C GLU A 30 14.52 7.18 -14.99
N LEU A 31 13.81 6.74 -13.96
CA LEU A 31 14.38 6.17 -12.74
C LEU A 31 14.55 4.64 -12.80
N LEU A 32 14.00 4.00 -13.84
CA LEU A 32 14.11 2.57 -14.05
C LEU A 32 15.41 2.21 -14.76
N THR A 33 16.00 1.09 -14.39
CA THR A 33 16.97 0.41 -15.22
C THR A 33 16.32 -0.13 -16.50
N ILE A 34 17.10 -0.41 -17.52
CA ILE A 34 16.60 -1.05 -18.75
C ILE A 34 15.98 -2.43 -18.45
N ALA A 35 16.56 -3.15 -17.48
CA ALA A 35 16.05 -4.45 -17.06
C ALA A 35 14.66 -4.34 -16.44
N GLU A 36 14.47 -3.44 -15.48
CA GLU A 36 13.18 -3.17 -14.85
C GLU A 36 12.14 -2.65 -15.86
N ALA A 37 12.53 -1.73 -16.73
CA ALA A 37 11.65 -1.22 -17.79
C ALA A 37 11.19 -2.33 -18.76
N LYS A 38 12.05 -3.30 -19.07
CA LYS A 38 11.70 -4.48 -19.86
C LYS A 38 10.75 -5.41 -19.10
N GLU A 39 11.02 -5.62 -17.82
CA GLU A 39 10.24 -6.51 -16.96
C GLU A 39 8.81 -6.00 -16.75
N CYS A 40 8.62 -4.69 -16.59
CA CYS A 40 7.29 -4.08 -16.47
C CYS A 40 6.61 -3.77 -17.83
N GLY A 41 7.22 -4.14 -18.96
CA GLY A 41 6.66 -3.87 -20.28
C GLY A 41 6.52 -2.38 -20.61
N ALA A 42 7.44 -1.55 -20.11
CA ALA A 42 7.44 -0.13 -20.38
C ALA A 42 7.50 0.18 -21.89
N LEU A 43 7.02 1.34 -22.28
CA LEU A 43 6.97 1.75 -23.68
C LEU A 43 8.34 1.61 -24.37
N GLY A 44 8.37 0.93 -25.52
CA GLY A 44 9.59 0.58 -26.26
C GLY A 44 10.08 -0.86 -26.03
N PHE A 45 9.43 -1.61 -25.14
CA PHE A 45 9.64 -3.04 -24.93
C PHE A 45 8.38 -3.83 -25.31
N ALA A 46 8.52 -5.16 -25.38
CA ALA A 46 7.37 -6.03 -25.60
C ALA A 46 6.41 -5.91 -24.40
N PRO A 47 5.10 -5.87 -24.64
CA PRO A 47 4.12 -5.90 -23.58
C PRO A 47 4.31 -7.16 -22.72
N VAL A 48 4.27 -7.01 -21.39
CA VAL A 48 4.18 -8.16 -20.49
C VAL A 48 2.75 -8.71 -20.61
N PRO A 49 2.56 -10.00 -20.83
CA PRO A 49 1.23 -10.58 -20.82
C PRO A 49 0.58 -10.33 -19.45
N VAL A 50 -0.55 -9.65 -19.45
CA VAL A 50 -1.38 -9.47 -18.23
C VAL A 50 -2.03 -10.80 -17.82
N TYR A 51 -1.89 -11.80 -18.68
CA TYR A 51 -2.58 -13.07 -18.59
C TYR A 51 -1.59 -14.22 -18.77
N ASP A 52 -1.49 -15.07 -17.76
CA ASP A 52 -0.78 -16.34 -17.83
C ASP A 52 -1.80 -17.44 -18.10
N GLU A 53 -1.65 -18.16 -19.22
CA GLU A 53 -2.55 -19.27 -19.58
C GLU A 53 -2.58 -20.38 -18.50
N ASN A 54 -1.50 -20.53 -17.73
CA ASN A 54 -1.39 -21.50 -16.63
C ASN A 54 -1.92 -20.95 -15.31
N ASN A 55 -2.07 -19.62 -15.17
CA ASN A 55 -2.61 -18.96 -13.98
C ASN A 55 -3.44 -17.75 -14.40
N PRO A 56 -4.61 -17.99 -15.02
CA PRO A 56 -5.36 -16.96 -15.72
C PRO A 56 -6.10 -15.97 -14.84
N TYR A 57 -6.06 -16.10 -13.52
CA TYR A 57 -6.86 -15.30 -12.61
C TYR A 57 -6.07 -14.83 -11.39
N ILE A 58 -6.21 -13.55 -11.06
CA ILE A 58 -5.71 -13.02 -9.81
C ILE A 58 -6.77 -13.24 -8.73
N TYR A 59 -6.50 -14.14 -7.79
CA TYR A 59 -7.37 -14.35 -6.65
C TYR A 59 -7.27 -13.18 -5.68
N HIS A 60 -8.40 -12.59 -5.33
CA HIS A 60 -8.47 -11.54 -4.32
C HIS A 60 -9.81 -11.55 -3.59
N PHE A 61 -9.87 -10.86 -2.45
CA PHE A 61 -11.10 -10.69 -1.70
C PHE A 61 -11.86 -9.44 -2.17
N PRO A 62 -13.21 -9.40 -2.12
CA PRO A 62 -13.99 -8.22 -2.47
C PRO A 62 -13.60 -6.96 -1.67
N ASP A 63 -13.15 -7.13 -0.44
CA ASP A 63 -12.66 -6.07 0.45
C ASP A 63 -11.12 -5.95 0.43
N GLY A 64 -10.47 -6.56 -0.56
CA GLY A 64 -9.02 -6.55 -0.74
C GLY A 64 -8.30 -7.28 0.40
N ASN A 65 -7.01 -6.99 0.59
CA ASN A 65 -6.21 -7.58 1.67
C ASN A 65 -6.69 -7.18 3.08
N ALA A 66 -7.61 -6.22 3.21
CA ALA A 66 -8.30 -5.95 4.46
C ALA A 66 -9.07 -7.19 4.96
N GLY A 67 -9.59 -8.03 4.06
CA GLY A 67 -10.22 -9.31 4.41
C GLY A 67 -9.30 -10.24 5.20
N VAL A 68 -8.02 -10.32 4.82
CA VAL A 68 -7.00 -11.10 5.55
C VAL A 68 -6.78 -10.52 6.95
N ALA A 69 -6.60 -9.19 7.05
CA ALA A 69 -6.41 -8.52 8.34
C ALA A 69 -7.63 -8.72 9.26
N ARG A 70 -8.85 -8.63 8.72
CA ARG A 70 -10.10 -8.87 9.44
C ARG A 70 -10.18 -10.32 9.94
N ALA A 71 -9.83 -11.30 9.11
CA ALA A 71 -9.79 -12.70 9.49
C ALA A 71 -8.78 -12.97 10.62
N LEU A 72 -7.60 -12.36 10.58
CA LEU A 72 -6.60 -12.44 11.65
C LEU A 72 -7.12 -11.81 12.95
N VAL A 73 -7.71 -10.62 12.90
CA VAL A 73 -8.32 -9.98 14.08
C VAL A 73 -9.43 -10.86 14.67
N LYS A 74 -10.30 -11.42 13.82
CA LYS A 74 -11.34 -12.35 14.25
C LYS A 74 -10.77 -13.60 14.93
N LYS A 75 -9.69 -14.17 14.40
CA LYS A 75 -8.99 -15.32 15.00
C LYS A 75 -8.40 -15.00 16.37
N LEU A 76 -7.81 -13.80 16.54
CA LEU A 76 -7.21 -13.37 17.79
C LEU A 76 -8.23 -12.91 18.84
N ILE A 77 -9.34 -12.33 18.39
CA ILE A 77 -10.42 -11.78 19.24
C ILE A 77 -11.77 -12.26 18.70
N PRO A 78 -12.16 -13.51 19.01
CA PRO A 78 -13.35 -14.14 18.40
C PRO A 78 -14.67 -13.38 18.60
N GLN A 79 -14.75 -12.54 19.62
CA GLN A 79 -15.97 -11.77 19.94
C GLN A 79 -16.18 -10.55 19.04
N VAL A 80 -15.18 -10.19 18.21
CA VAL A 80 -15.23 -8.95 17.40
C VAL A 80 -16.28 -8.98 16.30
N ALA A 81 -16.63 -10.16 15.80
CA ALA A 81 -17.62 -10.34 14.74
C ALA A 81 -18.28 -11.72 14.80
N ALA A 82 -19.42 -11.89 14.16
CA ALA A 82 -20.01 -13.20 13.91
C ALA A 82 -19.36 -13.90 12.72
N GLY A 83 -19.44 -15.24 12.68
CA GLY A 83 -18.90 -16.07 11.60
C GLY A 83 -17.39 -16.30 11.70
N ASP A 84 -16.91 -17.38 11.09
CA ASP A 84 -15.51 -17.81 11.15
C ASP A 84 -14.93 -18.15 9.75
N THR A 85 -15.69 -17.90 8.69
CA THR A 85 -15.26 -18.13 7.30
C THR A 85 -15.09 -16.81 6.56
N ALA A 86 -14.34 -16.80 5.46
CA ALA A 86 -14.19 -15.64 4.61
C ALA A 86 -15.55 -15.14 4.08
N ASP A 87 -16.45 -16.08 3.70
CA ASP A 87 -17.81 -15.76 3.26
C ASP A 87 -18.63 -14.98 4.30
N ALA A 88 -18.51 -15.37 5.58
CA ALA A 88 -19.20 -14.67 6.66
C ALA A 88 -18.55 -13.33 6.99
N LEU A 89 -17.23 -13.22 6.88
CA LEU A 89 -16.49 -12.05 7.31
C LEU A 89 -16.51 -10.91 6.29
N VAL A 90 -16.70 -11.18 5.00
CA VAL A 90 -16.65 -10.14 3.95
C VAL A 90 -17.65 -9.00 4.18
N THR A 91 -18.85 -9.31 4.70
CA THR A 91 -19.90 -8.34 5.03
C THR A 91 -20.10 -8.12 6.53
N ALA A 92 -19.36 -8.86 7.39
CA ALA A 92 -19.53 -8.78 8.84
C ALA A 92 -19.19 -7.38 9.40
N ARG A 93 -19.99 -6.93 10.35
CA ARG A 93 -19.69 -5.73 11.13
C ARG A 93 -18.84 -6.11 12.34
N PHE A 94 -17.69 -5.47 12.46
CA PHE A 94 -16.78 -5.65 13.58
C PHE A 94 -17.16 -4.73 14.74
N ASP A 95 -17.33 -5.31 15.92
CA ASP A 95 -17.53 -4.57 17.17
C ASP A 95 -16.18 -4.16 17.76
N TYR A 96 -15.75 -2.96 17.48
CA TYR A 96 -14.46 -2.43 17.94
C TYR A 96 -14.37 -2.28 19.46
N SER A 97 -15.49 -2.33 20.19
CA SER A 97 -15.48 -2.33 21.66
C SER A 97 -14.86 -3.59 22.26
N GLN A 98 -14.75 -4.66 21.44
CA GLN A 98 -14.14 -5.93 21.86
C GLN A 98 -12.61 -5.93 21.79
N LEU A 99 -11.99 -4.97 21.06
CA LEU A 99 -10.57 -5.04 20.70
C LEU A 99 -9.63 -4.89 21.90
N ASP A 100 -9.94 -4.00 22.86
CA ASP A 100 -9.05 -3.68 23.99
C ASP A 100 -9.65 -4.04 25.37
N ARG A 101 -10.38 -5.13 25.48
CA ARG A 101 -10.90 -5.60 26.77
C ARG A 101 -9.82 -6.21 27.63
N ALA A 102 -9.80 -5.87 28.93
CA ALA A 102 -8.81 -6.38 29.87
C ALA A 102 -8.85 -7.92 30.04
N SER A 103 -10.01 -8.54 29.76
CA SER A 103 -10.20 -10.00 29.80
C SER A 103 -9.66 -10.73 28.57
N ASN A 104 -9.30 -10.02 27.50
CA ASN A 104 -8.80 -10.65 26.29
C ASN A 104 -7.33 -11.07 26.46
N PRO A 105 -6.94 -12.27 25.99
CA PRO A 105 -5.53 -12.67 25.98
C PRO A 105 -4.69 -11.85 24.98
N VAL A 106 -5.33 -11.38 23.89
CA VAL A 106 -4.75 -10.47 22.90
C VAL A 106 -5.58 -9.20 22.86
N ARG A 107 -4.93 -8.05 22.82
CA ARG A 107 -5.58 -6.74 22.81
C ARG A 107 -5.06 -5.89 21.66
N ILE A 108 -5.96 -5.21 20.98
CA ILE A 108 -5.64 -4.25 19.91
C ILE A 108 -6.11 -2.87 20.38
N ARG A 109 -5.16 -1.97 20.61
CA ARG A 109 -5.42 -0.62 21.11
C ARG A 109 -5.39 0.38 19.98
N LEU A 110 -6.56 0.83 19.55
CA LEU A 110 -6.72 1.85 18.52
C LEU A 110 -6.48 3.26 19.07
N ASN A 111 -6.27 4.22 18.18
CA ASN A 111 -6.04 5.64 18.51
C ASN A 111 -4.91 5.83 19.52
N SER A 112 -3.88 5.00 19.41
CA SER A 112 -2.74 4.97 20.30
C SER A 112 -1.46 5.11 19.48
N THR A 113 -0.76 6.24 19.63
CA THR A 113 0.46 6.55 18.89
C THR A 113 1.67 6.26 19.75
N ALA A 114 2.47 5.26 19.39
CA ALA A 114 3.76 5.01 20.04
C ALA A 114 4.72 6.16 19.71
N VAL A 115 5.35 6.71 20.73
CA VAL A 115 6.24 7.87 20.60
C VAL A 115 7.65 7.59 21.11
N ASP A 116 7.83 6.54 21.91
CA ASP A 116 9.14 6.14 22.41
C ASP A 116 9.14 4.65 22.78
N VAL A 117 10.18 3.96 22.36
CA VAL A 117 10.45 2.54 22.66
C VAL A 117 11.93 2.40 23.00
N HIS A 118 12.24 1.86 24.19
CA HIS A 118 13.61 1.65 24.61
C HIS A 118 13.75 0.47 25.58
N HIS A 119 14.93 -0.13 25.64
CA HIS A 119 15.23 -1.17 26.60
C HIS A 119 15.31 -0.60 28.02
N VAL A 120 14.96 -1.44 28.99
CA VAL A 120 15.18 -1.11 30.39
C VAL A 120 16.63 -1.49 30.77
N GLY A 121 17.52 -0.49 30.78
CA GLY A 121 18.96 -0.68 30.99
C GLY A 121 19.69 -1.01 29.66
N ASP A 122 20.80 -1.75 29.79
CA ASP A 122 21.63 -2.09 28.62
C ASP A 122 20.90 -3.06 27.68
N PRO A 123 20.80 -2.75 26.37
CA PRO A 123 20.08 -3.58 25.38
C PRO A 123 20.54 -5.04 25.32
N SER A 124 21.83 -5.30 25.53
CA SER A 124 22.41 -6.65 25.45
C SER A 124 22.00 -7.56 26.61
N SER A 125 21.60 -6.99 27.73
CA SER A 125 21.25 -7.71 28.98
C SER A 125 19.82 -7.41 29.47
N SER A 126 19.12 -6.53 28.81
CA SER A 126 17.77 -6.11 29.19
C SER A 126 16.78 -7.27 29.27
N GLN A 127 15.90 -7.21 30.27
CA GLN A 127 14.81 -8.18 30.42
C GLN A 127 13.44 -7.62 30.01
N ALA A 128 13.37 -6.33 29.66
CA ALA A 128 12.15 -5.65 29.29
C ALA A 128 12.39 -4.45 28.37
N VAL A 129 11.36 -4.10 27.62
CA VAL A 129 11.27 -2.90 26.78
C VAL A 129 10.13 -2.04 27.29
N THR A 130 10.36 -0.74 27.39
CA THR A 130 9.33 0.26 27.70
C THR A 130 8.78 0.84 26.42
N ILE A 131 7.46 0.92 26.29
CA ILE A 131 6.76 1.58 25.22
C ILE A 131 5.95 2.74 25.81
N SER A 132 6.24 3.98 25.40
CA SER A 132 5.44 5.16 25.70
C SER A 132 4.55 5.48 24.50
N TYR A 133 3.26 5.75 24.75
CA TYR A 133 2.30 6.06 23.71
C TYR A 133 1.31 7.14 24.17
N ILE A 134 0.73 7.84 23.20
CA ILE A 134 -0.31 8.85 23.43
C ILE A 134 -1.65 8.27 23.01
N GLN A 135 -2.62 8.33 23.91
CA GLN A 135 -4.03 7.98 23.66
C GLN A 135 -4.92 9.04 24.28
N ASN A 136 -5.88 9.59 23.54
CA ASN A 136 -6.78 10.65 24.03
C ASN A 136 -6.04 11.86 24.63
N ASN A 137 -4.94 12.28 24.01
CA ASN A 137 -4.04 13.35 24.48
C ASN A 137 -3.40 13.10 25.86
N GLN A 138 -3.39 11.86 26.31
CA GLN A 138 -2.71 11.45 27.55
C GLN A 138 -1.55 10.52 27.24
N ALA A 139 -0.45 10.70 27.96
CA ALA A 139 0.71 9.83 27.89
C ALA A 139 0.49 8.58 28.75
N HIS A 140 0.76 7.43 28.14
CA HIS A 140 0.69 6.13 28.77
C HIS A 140 2.02 5.40 28.59
N ARG A 141 2.26 4.41 29.45
CA ARG A 141 3.43 3.55 29.37
C ARG A 141 3.05 2.10 29.60
N VAL A 142 3.68 1.22 28.82
CA VAL A 142 3.57 -0.23 29.01
C VAL A 142 4.97 -0.84 28.98
N SER A 143 5.18 -1.88 29.77
CA SER A 143 6.40 -2.69 29.74
C SER A 143 6.09 -4.03 29.07
N ALA A 144 6.96 -4.47 28.17
CA ALA A 144 6.86 -5.74 27.47
C ALA A 144 8.18 -6.50 27.55
N LYS A 145 8.12 -7.83 27.45
CA LYS A 145 9.33 -8.67 27.36
C LYS A 145 10.05 -8.48 26.03
N ASN A 146 9.30 -8.37 24.95
CA ASN A 146 9.79 -8.17 23.60
C ASN A 146 8.86 -7.21 22.85
N VAL A 147 9.39 -6.56 21.81
CA VAL A 147 8.63 -5.65 20.94
C VAL A 147 8.92 -5.97 19.48
N ILE A 148 7.87 -5.96 18.67
CA ILE A 148 7.97 -6.06 17.21
C ILE A 148 7.58 -4.70 16.63
N MET A 149 8.52 -4.03 15.96
CA MET A 149 8.27 -2.80 15.22
C MET A 149 7.70 -3.16 13.86
N ALA A 150 6.39 -2.94 13.70
CA ALA A 150 5.66 -3.25 12.46
C ALA A 150 5.25 -1.97 11.69
N CYS A 151 5.75 -0.81 12.09
CA CYS A 151 5.56 0.47 11.40
C CYS A 151 6.58 0.66 10.28
N TYR A 152 6.45 1.75 9.51
CA TYR A 152 7.42 2.09 8.46
C TYR A 152 8.84 2.19 9.01
N ASN A 153 9.79 1.56 8.34
CA ASN A 153 11.18 1.51 8.77
C ASN A 153 11.79 2.90 9.01
N MET A 154 11.48 3.87 8.15
CA MET A 154 11.94 5.25 8.31
C MET A 154 11.44 5.94 9.59
N MET A 155 10.38 5.42 10.24
CA MET A 155 9.86 5.96 11.50
C MET A 155 10.55 5.38 12.74
N ILE A 156 11.14 4.20 12.61
CA ILE A 156 11.74 3.48 13.74
C ILE A 156 12.84 4.28 14.42
N PRO A 157 13.80 4.95 13.71
CA PRO A 157 14.82 5.77 14.33
C PRO A 157 14.29 6.96 15.17
N HIS A 158 13.06 7.39 14.90
CA HIS A 158 12.41 8.46 15.65
C HIS A 158 11.67 7.96 16.90
N ILE A 159 11.46 6.65 17.00
CA ILE A 159 10.67 6.02 18.07
C ILE A 159 11.58 5.20 18.99
N VAL A 160 12.57 4.48 18.45
CA VAL A 160 13.50 3.65 19.21
C VAL A 160 14.73 4.49 19.57
N SER A 161 14.74 5.01 20.79
CA SER A 161 15.71 6.02 21.22
C SER A 161 17.13 5.48 21.50
N ASP A 162 17.25 4.17 21.73
CA ASP A 162 18.53 3.48 22.01
C ASP A 162 19.06 2.68 20.80
N LEU A 163 18.49 2.90 19.59
CA LEU A 163 18.87 2.18 18.37
C LEU A 163 20.32 2.49 17.96
N PRO A 164 21.13 1.47 17.54
CA PRO A 164 22.49 1.70 17.04
C PRO A 164 22.50 2.64 15.81
N SER A 165 23.45 3.58 15.77
CA SER A 165 23.51 4.62 14.74
C SER A 165 23.54 4.06 13.32
N HIS A 166 24.32 2.98 13.07
CA HIS A 166 24.41 2.35 11.74
C HIS A 166 23.07 1.74 11.30
N GLN A 167 22.30 1.18 12.24
CA GLN A 167 20.99 0.61 11.96
C GLN A 167 19.95 1.74 11.75
N ALA A 168 20.02 2.80 12.56
CA ALA A 168 19.17 3.98 12.40
C ALA A 168 19.36 4.63 11.01
N GLU A 169 20.62 4.76 10.59
CA GLU A 169 20.95 5.28 9.25
C GLU A 169 20.40 4.39 8.13
N ALA A 170 20.60 3.07 8.23
CA ALA A 170 20.08 2.10 7.26
C ALA A 170 18.55 2.14 7.13
N LEU A 171 17.83 2.25 8.24
CA LEU A 171 16.38 2.39 8.26
C LEU A 171 15.91 3.74 7.67
N GLY A 172 16.65 4.82 7.95
CA GLY A 172 16.35 6.17 7.44
C GLY A 172 16.59 6.32 5.94
N GLN A 173 17.42 5.48 5.33
CA GLN A 173 17.70 5.48 3.89
C GLN A 173 16.64 4.76 3.05
N GLN A 174 15.71 4.05 3.67
CA GLN A 174 14.69 3.32 2.94
C GLN A 174 13.62 4.27 2.41
N MET A 175 13.34 4.15 1.13
CA MET A 175 12.40 5.02 0.44
C MET A 175 11.03 4.37 0.33
N LYS A 176 10.00 5.22 0.25
CA LYS A 176 8.64 4.79 -0.11
C LYS A 176 8.08 5.76 -1.13
N SER A 177 7.48 5.23 -2.19
CA SER A 177 6.80 6.03 -3.19
C SER A 177 5.38 6.40 -2.73
N PRO A 178 4.89 7.59 -3.05
CA PRO A 178 3.50 7.95 -2.79
C PRO A 178 2.57 7.23 -3.77
N LEU A 179 1.33 6.99 -3.32
CA LEU A 179 0.31 6.30 -4.10
C LEU A 179 -1.06 6.86 -3.77
N ILE A 180 -1.92 6.96 -4.78
CA ILE A 180 -3.32 7.33 -4.62
C ILE A 180 -4.18 6.23 -5.25
N TYR A 181 -5.03 5.61 -4.44
CA TYR A 181 -6.11 4.75 -4.89
C TYR A 181 -7.44 5.48 -4.69
N THR A 182 -8.09 5.78 -5.79
CA THR A 182 -9.41 6.37 -5.79
C THR A 182 -10.42 5.30 -6.16
N THR A 183 -11.40 5.11 -5.28
CA THR A 183 -12.53 4.22 -5.53
C THR A 183 -13.74 5.06 -5.89
N VAL A 184 -14.35 4.81 -7.05
CA VAL A 184 -15.57 5.48 -7.49
C VAL A 184 -16.69 4.47 -7.59
N GLY A 185 -17.74 4.69 -6.80
CA GLY A 185 -18.97 3.92 -6.90
C GLY A 185 -19.87 4.49 -8.01
N LEU A 186 -20.18 3.67 -8.99
CA LEU A 186 -21.10 3.99 -10.09
C LEU A 186 -22.47 3.38 -9.82
N ARG A 187 -23.56 4.09 -10.19
CA ARG A 187 -24.93 3.57 -10.11
C ARG A 187 -25.19 2.52 -11.18
N HIS A 188 -24.46 2.54 -12.26
CA HIS A 188 -24.45 1.59 -13.37
C HIS A 188 -23.17 1.79 -14.19
N TRP A 189 -22.79 0.78 -14.99
CA TRP A 189 -21.57 0.83 -15.80
C TRP A 189 -21.84 0.75 -17.31
N ARG A 190 -23.04 1.20 -17.77
CA ARG A 190 -23.46 1.19 -19.19
C ARG A 190 -22.45 1.86 -20.11
N ALA A 191 -21.89 3.02 -19.67
CA ALA A 191 -20.91 3.76 -20.46
C ALA A 191 -19.62 2.96 -20.70
N PHE A 192 -19.13 2.22 -19.71
CA PHE A 192 -17.98 1.32 -19.85
C PHE A 192 -18.27 0.22 -20.89
N LYS A 193 -19.45 -0.39 -20.82
CA LYS A 193 -19.89 -1.40 -21.79
C LYS A 193 -19.98 -0.84 -23.21
N GLU A 194 -20.58 0.33 -23.38
CA GLU A 194 -20.72 0.96 -24.70
C GLU A 194 -19.39 1.33 -25.33
N GLN A 195 -18.42 1.75 -24.53
CA GLN A 195 -17.05 2.03 -24.95
C GLN A 195 -16.21 0.75 -25.13
N GLY A 196 -16.67 -0.40 -24.63
CA GLY A 196 -15.89 -1.65 -24.65
C GLY A 196 -14.65 -1.60 -23.77
N ILE A 197 -14.67 -0.81 -22.68
CA ILE A 197 -13.53 -0.58 -21.79
C ILE A 197 -13.76 -1.33 -20.47
N GLY A 198 -12.86 -2.23 -20.11
CA GLY A 198 -12.75 -2.79 -18.75
C GLY A 198 -11.60 -2.17 -17.97
N MET A 199 -10.55 -1.76 -18.71
CA MET A 199 -9.37 -1.11 -18.18
C MET A 199 -8.85 -0.09 -19.20
N ALA A 200 -8.38 1.06 -18.72
CA ALA A 200 -7.76 2.09 -19.55
C ALA A 200 -6.48 2.60 -18.89
N MET A 201 -5.38 2.63 -19.65
CA MET A 201 -4.18 3.38 -19.31
C MET A 201 -4.31 4.78 -19.84
N CYS A 202 -4.13 5.77 -18.99
CA CYS A 202 -4.40 7.18 -19.27
C CYS A 202 -3.14 8.03 -19.01
N PRO A 203 -2.05 7.82 -19.76
CA PRO A 203 -0.82 8.57 -19.56
C PRO A 203 -1.07 10.08 -19.75
N GLY A 204 -0.48 10.88 -18.89
CA GLY A 204 -0.70 12.32 -18.86
C GLY A 204 -1.88 12.78 -18.00
N ASN A 205 -2.77 11.89 -17.58
CA ASN A 205 -3.75 12.21 -16.55
C ASN A 205 -3.18 12.02 -15.15
N ARG A 206 -3.81 12.64 -14.17
CA ARG A 206 -3.41 12.45 -12.76
C ARG A 206 -3.62 11.00 -12.31
N HIS A 207 -4.75 10.41 -12.62
CA HIS A 207 -4.97 8.98 -12.49
C HIS A 207 -4.54 8.33 -13.81
N GLN A 208 -3.44 7.62 -13.78
CA GLN A 208 -2.85 7.03 -14.98
C GLN A 208 -3.51 5.71 -15.39
N ALA A 209 -4.27 5.10 -14.49
CA ALA A 209 -5.07 3.92 -14.79
C ALA A 209 -6.49 4.08 -14.27
N VAL A 210 -7.44 3.58 -15.04
CA VAL A 210 -8.86 3.43 -14.68
C VAL A 210 -9.25 2.00 -14.98
N LEU A 211 -9.79 1.28 -14.02
CA LEU A 211 -10.20 -0.11 -14.21
C LEU A 211 -11.51 -0.40 -13.46
N MET A 212 -12.33 -1.25 -14.05
CA MET A 212 -13.43 -1.89 -13.31
C MET A 212 -12.83 -2.82 -12.25
N ASP A 213 -13.45 -2.89 -11.10
CA ASP A 213 -12.99 -3.78 -10.04
C ASP A 213 -13.05 -5.26 -10.50
N PHE A 214 -12.26 -6.11 -9.87
CA PHE A 214 -12.16 -7.52 -10.24
C PHE A 214 -13.49 -8.25 -10.01
N PRO A 215 -13.92 -9.13 -10.95
CA PRO A 215 -15.21 -9.82 -10.88
C PRO A 215 -15.20 -10.95 -9.87
N VAL A 216 -15.29 -10.63 -8.57
CA VAL A 216 -15.32 -11.61 -7.49
C VAL A 216 -16.60 -11.46 -6.66
N SER A 217 -17.24 -12.59 -6.37
CA SER A 217 -18.34 -12.70 -5.41
C SER A 217 -17.93 -13.63 -4.28
N LEU A 218 -18.28 -13.27 -3.04
CA LEU A 218 -17.94 -14.06 -1.86
C LEU A 218 -19.02 -13.88 -0.78
N GLY A 219 -19.58 -14.98 -0.31
CA GLY A 219 -20.68 -14.95 0.66
C GLY A 219 -21.85 -14.09 0.17
N ASP A 220 -22.28 -13.14 0.98
CA ASP A 220 -23.38 -12.22 0.65
C ASP A 220 -22.96 -11.07 -0.27
N TYR A 221 -21.67 -10.90 -0.56
CA TYR A 221 -21.20 -9.93 -1.53
C TYR A 221 -21.33 -10.48 -2.95
N GLN A 222 -22.08 -9.78 -3.79
CA GLN A 222 -22.27 -10.13 -5.20
C GLN A 222 -21.67 -9.05 -6.10
N TYR A 223 -20.75 -9.44 -6.97
CA TYR A 223 -20.24 -8.57 -8.01
C TYR A 223 -21.34 -8.27 -9.05
N THR A 224 -21.27 -7.10 -9.67
CA THR A 224 -22.22 -6.67 -10.72
C THR A 224 -22.42 -7.73 -11.81
N GLN A 225 -23.66 -8.01 -12.18
CA GLN A 225 -24.03 -9.01 -13.19
C GLN A 225 -24.52 -8.36 -14.49
N SER A 226 -24.95 -7.12 -14.44
CA SER A 226 -25.54 -6.38 -15.54
C SER A 226 -24.99 -4.97 -15.62
N PRO A 227 -24.86 -4.37 -16.81
CA PRO A 227 -24.49 -2.97 -16.96
C PRO A 227 -25.42 -1.97 -16.27
N ASP A 228 -26.61 -2.42 -15.90
CA ASP A 228 -27.60 -1.64 -15.15
C ASP A 228 -27.39 -1.69 -13.63
N ASP A 229 -26.55 -2.61 -13.17
CA ASP A 229 -26.23 -2.76 -11.74
C ASP A 229 -25.15 -1.75 -11.31
N PRO A 230 -25.09 -1.42 -10.02
CA PRO A 230 -23.97 -0.66 -9.47
C PRO A 230 -22.62 -1.38 -9.68
N CYS A 231 -21.58 -0.60 -9.83
CA CYS A 231 -20.23 -1.10 -10.02
C CYS A 231 -19.21 -0.20 -9.27
N ILE A 232 -18.11 -0.79 -8.88
CA ILE A 232 -16.94 -0.08 -8.37
C ILE A 232 -15.90 0.01 -9.49
N ILE A 233 -15.29 1.19 -9.64
CA ILE A 233 -14.09 1.37 -10.44
C ILE A 233 -12.95 1.86 -9.56
N GLN A 234 -11.75 1.44 -9.89
CA GLN A 234 -10.50 1.89 -9.30
C GLN A 234 -9.82 2.88 -10.25
N MET A 235 -9.33 3.99 -9.69
CA MET A 235 -8.50 4.93 -10.41
C MET A 235 -7.17 5.06 -9.68
N ILE A 236 -6.08 4.70 -10.35
CA ILE A 236 -4.75 4.61 -9.74
C ILE A 236 -3.91 5.81 -10.17
N SER A 237 -3.26 6.44 -9.21
CA SER A 237 -2.28 7.48 -9.43
C SER A 237 -0.99 7.19 -8.67
N CYS A 238 0.12 7.19 -9.40
CA CYS A 238 1.46 7.08 -8.86
C CYS A 238 2.17 8.44 -9.05
N PRO A 239 1.99 9.38 -8.12
CA PRO A 239 2.59 10.70 -8.27
C PRO A 239 4.11 10.62 -8.11
N TYR A 240 4.83 11.38 -8.94
CA TYR A 240 6.27 11.56 -8.88
C TYR A 240 6.63 13.01 -9.21
N GLY A 241 7.87 13.43 -8.92
CA GLY A 241 8.35 14.78 -9.24
C GLY A 241 8.43 15.02 -10.73
N GLU A 242 8.07 16.22 -11.18
CA GLU A 242 8.07 16.58 -12.61
C GLU A 242 9.46 16.92 -13.14
N THR A 243 10.39 17.27 -12.27
CA THR A 243 11.75 17.69 -12.65
C THR A 243 12.58 16.48 -13.05
N LEU A 244 13.03 16.49 -14.30
CA LEU A 244 13.93 15.44 -14.83
C LEU A 244 15.34 15.58 -14.24
N GLY A 245 15.97 14.44 -13.96
CA GLY A 245 17.34 14.37 -13.45
C GLY A 245 17.48 14.44 -11.94
N GLU A 246 16.40 14.63 -11.20
CA GLU A 246 16.40 14.50 -9.74
C GLU A 246 16.41 13.03 -9.31
N SER A 247 16.93 12.78 -8.11
CA SER A 247 16.91 11.44 -7.50
C SER A 247 15.49 10.97 -7.23
N ALA A 248 15.29 9.66 -7.14
CA ALA A 248 14.01 9.07 -6.76
C ALA A 248 13.49 9.63 -5.43
N ALA A 249 14.36 9.78 -4.44
CA ALA A 249 14.01 10.33 -3.13
C ALA A 249 13.44 11.75 -3.22
N GLU A 250 14.05 12.63 -4.03
CA GLU A 250 13.58 13.99 -4.21
C GLU A 250 12.28 14.03 -5.01
N GLN A 251 12.15 13.23 -6.06
CA GLN A 251 10.91 13.11 -6.83
C GLN A 251 9.73 12.62 -5.96
N TYR A 252 9.93 11.62 -5.10
CA TYR A 252 8.90 11.15 -4.17
C TYR A 252 8.55 12.19 -3.10
N LYS A 253 9.53 12.95 -2.63
CA LYS A 253 9.29 14.06 -1.70
C LYS A 253 8.43 15.15 -2.32
N GLN A 254 8.74 15.60 -3.52
CA GLN A 254 7.95 16.58 -4.27
C GLN A 254 6.52 16.07 -4.51
N ALA A 255 6.40 14.81 -4.94
CA ALA A 255 5.11 14.16 -5.17
C ALA A 255 4.24 14.11 -3.90
N ARG A 256 4.84 13.82 -2.73
CA ARG A 256 4.13 13.87 -1.43
C ARG A 256 3.61 15.25 -1.10
N TYR A 257 4.42 16.29 -1.29
CA TYR A 257 3.98 17.68 -1.06
C TYR A 257 2.81 18.07 -1.97
N THR A 258 2.92 17.75 -3.27
CA THR A 258 1.84 18.01 -4.24
C THR A 258 0.57 17.25 -3.86
N MET A 259 0.70 15.97 -3.53
CA MET A 259 -0.44 15.12 -3.15
C MET A 259 -1.14 15.61 -1.89
N LEU A 260 -0.39 15.96 -0.84
CA LEU A 260 -0.92 16.37 0.46
C LEU A 260 -1.44 17.80 0.44
N GLY A 261 -0.91 18.66 -0.44
CA GLY A 261 -1.34 20.05 -0.62
C GLY A 261 -2.69 20.22 -1.33
N ARG A 262 -3.28 19.14 -1.85
CA ARG A 262 -4.58 19.15 -2.52
C ARG A 262 -5.70 18.73 -1.57
N ASP A 263 -6.85 19.35 -1.69
CA ASP A 263 -8.06 18.98 -0.97
C ASP A 263 -8.95 18.01 -1.79
N PHE A 264 -10.05 17.58 -1.20
CA PHE A 264 -10.96 16.63 -1.86
C PHE A 264 -11.60 17.21 -3.11
N SER A 265 -11.95 18.51 -3.13
CA SER A 265 -12.58 19.15 -4.28
C SER A 265 -11.68 19.20 -5.50
N ASP A 266 -10.35 19.30 -5.31
CA ASP A 266 -9.38 19.20 -6.39
C ASP A 266 -9.39 17.82 -7.05
N TYR A 267 -9.45 16.75 -6.22
CA TYR A 267 -9.53 15.38 -6.73
C TYR A 267 -10.85 15.10 -7.42
N GLU A 268 -11.97 15.56 -6.84
CA GLU A 268 -13.29 15.40 -7.45
C GLU A 268 -13.37 16.07 -8.82
N ALA A 269 -12.84 17.27 -8.97
CA ALA A 269 -12.78 17.99 -10.26
C ALA A 269 -11.95 17.24 -11.31
N ASP A 270 -10.78 16.70 -10.89
CA ASP A 270 -9.94 15.89 -11.78
C ASP A 270 -10.66 14.60 -12.20
N ILE A 271 -11.31 13.90 -11.28
CA ILE A 271 -12.06 12.65 -11.54
C ILE A 271 -13.23 12.93 -12.49
N ARG A 272 -13.97 14.00 -12.25
CA ARG A 272 -15.09 14.44 -13.12
C ARG A 272 -14.61 14.68 -14.54
N THR A 273 -13.55 15.45 -14.71
CA THR A 273 -12.97 15.75 -16.02
C THR A 273 -12.48 14.48 -16.71
N HIS A 274 -11.77 13.63 -15.97
CA HIS A 274 -11.18 12.40 -16.49
C HIS A 274 -12.26 11.41 -16.97
N LEU A 275 -13.23 11.08 -16.12
CA LEU A 275 -14.28 10.12 -16.45
C LEU A 275 -15.20 10.64 -17.56
N SER A 276 -15.53 11.94 -17.57
CA SER A 276 -16.32 12.55 -18.65
C SER A 276 -15.59 12.50 -19.99
N GLY A 277 -14.26 12.70 -19.98
CA GLY A 277 -13.43 12.56 -21.19
C GLY A 277 -13.31 11.12 -21.67
N LEU A 278 -13.07 10.18 -20.75
CA LEU A 278 -12.88 8.76 -21.07
C LEU A 278 -14.17 8.11 -21.60
N LEU A 279 -15.29 8.37 -20.94
CA LEU A 279 -16.57 7.69 -21.21
C LEU A 279 -17.47 8.45 -22.20
N GLY A 280 -17.16 9.71 -22.48
CA GLY A 280 -17.88 10.56 -23.41
C GLY A 280 -19.17 11.14 -22.82
N ALA A 281 -19.37 12.44 -23.02
CA ALA A 281 -20.46 13.21 -22.41
C ALA A 281 -21.88 12.82 -22.87
N LYS A 282 -22.01 12.00 -23.91
CA LYS A 282 -23.32 11.50 -24.36
C LYS A 282 -23.77 10.28 -23.57
N GLN A 283 -22.85 9.47 -23.12
CA GLN A 283 -23.08 8.18 -22.45
C GLN A 283 -22.97 8.30 -20.92
N PHE A 284 -22.13 9.22 -20.43
CA PHE A 284 -21.83 9.40 -19.02
C PHE A 284 -22.14 10.80 -18.55
N ASP A 285 -22.85 10.89 -17.43
CA ASP A 285 -23.11 12.12 -16.69
C ASP A 285 -22.64 11.92 -15.25
N PHE A 286 -21.64 12.70 -14.84
CA PHE A 286 -20.99 12.51 -13.56
C PHE A 286 -21.96 12.65 -12.37
N ASP A 287 -22.81 13.66 -12.39
CA ASP A 287 -23.73 13.95 -11.27
C ASP A 287 -24.87 12.92 -11.15
N ARG A 288 -25.27 12.36 -12.29
CA ARG A 288 -26.27 11.31 -12.36
C ARG A 288 -25.68 9.93 -12.00
N ASP A 289 -24.49 9.59 -12.55
CA ASP A 289 -24.00 8.22 -12.60
C ASP A 289 -23.03 7.88 -11.46
N VAL A 290 -22.36 8.87 -10.87
CA VAL A 290 -21.48 8.65 -9.70
C VAL A 290 -22.30 8.67 -8.41
N ALA A 291 -22.11 7.65 -7.60
CA ALA A 291 -22.77 7.51 -6.30
C ALA A 291 -21.86 7.91 -5.13
N SER A 292 -20.57 7.63 -5.26
CA SER A 292 -19.59 7.90 -4.19
C SER A 292 -18.18 8.02 -4.72
N ILE A 293 -17.34 8.74 -4.00
CA ILE A 293 -15.90 8.83 -4.27
C ILE A 293 -15.15 8.69 -2.95
N THR A 294 -14.12 7.86 -2.95
CA THR A 294 -13.17 7.76 -1.85
C THR A 294 -11.76 7.92 -2.42
N VAL A 295 -11.01 8.91 -1.92
CA VAL A 295 -9.62 9.15 -2.33
C VAL A 295 -8.69 8.74 -1.20
N ASN A 296 -8.02 7.60 -1.37
CA ASN A 296 -7.03 7.12 -0.43
C ASN A 296 -5.65 7.61 -0.86
N ARG A 297 -5.04 8.46 -0.03
CA ARG A 297 -3.74 9.07 -0.28
C ARG A 297 -2.71 8.48 0.66
N TRP A 298 -1.84 7.63 0.13
CA TRP A 298 -0.72 7.08 0.89
C TRP A 298 0.56 7.84 0.55
N ALA A 299 1.01 8.70 1.46
CA ALA A 299 2.27 9.41 1.33
C ALA A 299 3.47 8.44 1.27
N HIS A 300 3.31 7.26 1.84
CA HIS A 300 4.28 6.18 1.91
C HIS A 300 3.60 4.87 1.49
N GLY A 301 3.29 4.74 0.20
CA GLY A 301 2.56 3.62 -0.39
C GLY A 301 3.42 2.37 -0.54
N TYR A 302 4.24 2.32 -1.57
CA TYR A 302 5.12 1.17 -1.81
C TYR A 302 6.52 1.37 -1.24
N ALA A 303 7.11 0.29 -0.72
CA ALA A 303 8.53 0.22 -0.43
C ALA A 303 9.32 0.24 -1.75
N VAL A 304 10.35 1.06 -1.81
CA VAL A 304 11.29 1.12 -2.92
C VAL A 304 12.64 0.64 -2.40
N ALA A 305 13.34 -0.17 -3.19
CA ALA A 305 14.64 -0.67 -2.81
C ALA A 305 15.57 0.48 -2.37
N GLY A 306 16.06 0.39 -1.15
CA GLY A 306 17.05 1.32 -0.63
C GLY A 306 18.44 1.05 -1.20
N PRO A 307 19.41 1.94 -1.00
CA PRO A 307 20.76 1.75 -1.49
C PRO A 307 21.47 0.57 -0.79
N GLY A 308 22.17 -0.26 -1.56
CA GLY A 308 23.01 -1.35 -1.05
C GLY A 308 22.26 -2.31 -0.12
N ASP A 309 22.84 -2.58 1.03
CA ASP A 309 22.32 -3.53 2.04
C ASP A 309 21.41 -2.89 3.09
N SER A 310 20.90 -1.68 2.86
CA SER A 310 20.15 -0.93 3.87
C SER A 310 18.95 -1.70 4.44
N ALA A 311 18.22 -2.45 3.62
CA ALA A 311 17.12 -3.30 4.09
C ALA A 311 17.62 -4.44 4.99
N ALA A 312 18.72 -5.08 4.63
CA ALA A 312 19.30 -6.18 5.41
C ALA A 312 19.87 -5.71 6.75
N VAL A 313 20.56 -4.56 6.76
CA VAL A 313 21.07 -3.93 7.99
C VAL A 313 19.93 -3.43 8.86
N GLY A 314 18.97 -2.73 8.26
CA GLY A 314 17.86 -2.11 9.00
C GLY A 314 17.01 -3.11 9.77
N ARG A 315 16.70 -4.28 9.18
CA ARG A 315 15.85 -5.31 9.80
C ARG A 315 16.52 -6.18 10.87
N GLN A 316 17.82 -5.97 11.17
CA GLN A 316 18.49 -6.78 12.18
C GLN A 316 17.78 -6.64 13.54
N PRO A 317 17.63 -7.74 14.29
CA PRO A 317 17.17 -7.66 15.67
C PRO A 317 18.09 -6.80 16.53
N PHE A 318 17.52 -6.01 17.42
CA PHE A 318 18.25 -5.21 18.38
C PHE A 318 17.80 -5.55 19.81
N GLY A 319 18.53 -6.38 20.50
CA GLY A 319 18.17 -6.87 21.82
C GLY A 319 16.79 -7.55 21.81
N ARG A 320 15.82 -6.96 22.48
CA ARG A 320 14.43 -7.43 22.57
C ARG A 320 13.48 -6.73 21.60
N ILE A 321 14.03 -5.97 20.68
CA ILE A 321 13.27 -5.28 19.63
C ILE A 321 13.58 -5.94 18.29
N THR A 322 12.54 -6.37 17.59
CA THR A 322 12.61 -6.91 16.22
C THR A 322 11.79 -6.06 15.26
N ILE A 323 12.07 -6.16 13.98
CA ILE A 323 11.41 -5.38 12.93
C ILE A 323 10.79 -6.35 11.92
N ALA A 324 9.48 -6.26 11.73
CA ALA A 324 8.74 -7.12 10.80
C ALA A 324 7.65 -6.30 10.08
N ASN A 325 7.92 -5.93 8.85
CA ASN A 325 7.02 -5.13 8.00
C ASN A 325 7.40 -5.29 6.52
N SER A 326 6.60 -4.73 5.62
CA SER A 326 6.84 -4.77 4.17
C SER A 326 8.13 -4.04 3.74
N ASP A 327 8.57 -3.03 4.49
CA ASP A 327 9.78 -2.27 4.16
C ASP A 327 11.07 -3.09 4.41
N SER A 328 10.97 -4.18 5.14
CA SER A 328 12.10 -5.08 5.42
C SER A 328 12.42 -6.03 4.25
N ALA A 329 11.58 -6.06 3.22
CA ALA A 329 11.84 -6.77 1.97
C ALA A 329 12.72 -5.94 1.03
N PRO A 330 13.49 -6.58 0.13
CA PRO A 330 14.29 -5.87 -0.87
C PRO A 330 13.45 -5.28 -2.01
N ALA A 331 12.20 -5.69 -2.14
CA ALA A 331 11.26 -5.23 -3.16
C ALA A 331 9.85 -5.11 -2.57
N ALA A 332 8.96 -4.43 -3.29
CA ALA A 332 7.55 -4.26 -2.91
C ALA A 332 6.73 -5.56 -3.13
N ASP A 333 7.23 -6.69 -2.68
CA ASP A 333 6.61 -8.00 -2.80
C ASP A 333 6.05 -8.46 -1.46
N ALA A 334 4.75 -8.78 -1.42
CA ALA A 334 4.07 -9.19 -0.19
C ALA A 334 4.57 -10.54 0.33
N ILE A 335 4.92 -11.46 -0.54
CA ILE A 335 5.43 -12.79 -0.17
C ILE A 335 6.82 -12.65 0.43
N GLU A 336 7.71 -11.90 -0.23
CA GLU A 336 9.05 -11.62 0.27
C GLU A 336 8.99 -10.89 1.62
N ALA A 337 8.08 -9.93 1.78
CA ALA A 337 7.86 -9.22 3.04
C ALA A 337 7.42 -10.17 4.17
N MET A 338 6.52 -11.11 3.90
CA MET A 338 6.10 -12.12 4.89
C MET A 338 7.24 -13.04 5.28
N VAL A 339 8.01 -13.55 4.32
CA VAL A 339 9.16 -14.42 4.57
C VAL A 339 10.23 -13.69 5.39
N LYS A 340 10.53 -12.44 5.07
CA LYS A 340 11.50 -11.64 5.84
C LYS A 340 10.99 -11.29 7.23
N GLY A 341 9.69 -11.01 7.36
CA GLY A 341 9.04 -10.81 8.66
C GLY A 341 9.18 -12.06 9.55
N ASP A 342 8.94 -13.25 9.00
CA ASP A 342 9.11 -14.51 9.72
C ASP A 342 10.57 -14.70 10.18
N ILE A 343 11.54 -14.47 9.31
CA ILE A 343 12.97 -14.54 9.65
C ILE A 343 13.33 -13.56 10.80
N THR A 344 12.78 -12.35 10.80
CA THR A 344 13.09 -11.36 11.84
C THR A 344 12.45 -11.67 13.18
N VAL A 345 11.29 -12.33 13.22
CA VAL A 345 10.63 -12.74 14.46
C VAL A 345 11.07 -14.11 14.97
N SER A 346 11.69 -14.92 14.12
CA SER A 346 12.16 -16.27 14.45
C SER A 346 12.99 -16.32 15.74
N PRO A 347 13.92 -15.39 16.02
CA PRO A 347 14.65 -15.37 17.28
C PRO A 347 13.79 -15.24 18.53
N LEU A 348 12.54 -14.74 18.39
CA LEU A 348 11.62 -14.63 19.52
C LEU A 348 10.98 -15.95 19.92
N GLN A 349 10.92 -16.93 19.02
CA GLN A 349 10.36 -18.26 19.28
C GLN A 349 11.16 -18.95 20.40
N ASP A 350 12.48 -18.76 20.44
CA ASP A 350 13.35 -19.31 21.50
C ASP A 350 12.99 -18.78 22.89
N TYR A 351 12.34 -17.60 22.99
CA TYR A 351 11.92 -16.98 24.24
C TYR A 351 10.49 -17.34 24.65
N PHE A 352 9.63 -17.70 23.69
CA PHE A 352 8.21 -17.99 23.99
C PHE A 352 7.95 -19.47 24.19
N GLY A 353 8.90 -20.36 23.81
CA GLY A 353 8.71 -21.79 23.73
C GLY A 353 7.69 -22.18 22.65
N ASP A 354 7.59 -23.46 22.34
CA ASP A 354 6.61 -24.02 21.40
C ASP A 354 5.18 -23.98 22.01
N ALA A 355 4.69 -22.78 22.32
CA ALA A 355 3.29 -22.56 22.66
C ALA A 355 2.52 -22.44 21.33
N ALA A 356 2.33 -23.59 20.67
CA ALA A 356 1.39 -23.77 19.58
C ALA A 356 -0.05 -23.97 20.10
#